data_719f83c2b2e2b96e8b596f56491ad84c
#
_entry.id   719f83c2b2e2b96e8b596f56491ad84c
#
_cell.length_a   1.000
_cell.length_b   1.000
_cell.length_c   1.000
_cell.angle_alpha   90.00
_cell.angle_beta   90.00
_cell.angle_gamma   90.00
#
_symmetry.space_group_name_H-M   'P 1'
#
loop_
_entity.id
_entity.type
_entity.pdbx_description
1 polymer ?
#
loop_
_entity_poly.entity_id
_entity_poly.type
_entity_poly.pdbx_seq_one_letter_code
_entity_poly.pdbx_strand_id
1 'polypeptide(L)' 'MPHINVKLYAGKSEEMKEKLAKAVRKALAEESGVWKESDISVPMEEYSPEEFEAATKASFQKEQLVFDSDYINFK' A
#
# COMPACT_ATOMS: atom_id res chain seq x y z
N MET A 1 -15.36 3.78 -4.43
CA MET A 1 -14.26 4.70 -4.09
C MET A 1 -13.11 3.92 -3.47
N PRO A 2 -12.12 3.52 -4.27
CA PRO A 2 -11.02 2.72 -3.73
C PRO A 2 -10.00 3.53 -2.94
N HIS A 3 -9.38 2.87 -1.99
CA HIS A 3 -8.35 3.45 -1.13
C HIS A 3 -7.23 2.43 -0.99
N ILE A 4 -6.00 2.81 -1.35
CA ILE A 4 -4.85 1.93 -1.24
C ILE A 4 -3.90 2.50 -0.19
N ASN A 5 -3.69 1.77 0.88
CA ASN A 5 -2.75 2.18 1.92
C ASN A 5 -1.43 1.45 1.70
N VAL A 6 -0.37 2.21 1.43
CA VAL A 6 0.96 1.63 1.21
C VAL A 6 1.80 1.84 2.47
N LYS A 7 2.21 0.74 3.07
CA LYS A 7 3.08 0.75 4.25
C LYS A 7 4.47 0.32 3.82
N LEU A 8 5.48 1.06 4.21
CA LEU A 8 6.85 0.76 3.81
C LEU A 8 7.83 1.16 4.92
N TYR A 9 9.06 0.67 4.82
CA TYR A 9 10.12 1.06 5.73
C TYR A 9 10.48 2.52 5.51
N ALA A 10 10.78 3.23 6.59
CA ALA A 10 11.20 4.62 6.54
C ALA A 10 12.50 4.78 5.74
N GLY A 11 12.73 5.96 5.21
CA GLY A 11 13.95 6.29 4.50
C GLY A 11 13.79 6.59 3.02
N LYS A 12 12.56 6.52 2.49
CA LYS A 12 12.32 6.87 1.10
C LYS A 12 12.16 8.39 0.97
N SER A 13 12.63 8.95 -0.16
CA SER A 13 12.48 10.37 -0.42
C SER A 13 11.01 10.70 -0.75
N GLU A 14 10.65 11.96 -0.59
CA GLU A 14 9.30 12.41 -0.96
C GLU A 14 9.03 12.20 -2.43
N GLU A 15 10.06 12.42 -3.27
CA GLU A 15 9.97 12.19 -4.71
C GLU A 15 9.66 10.73 -5.04
N MET A 16 10.35 9.80 -4.38
CA MET A 16 10.12 8.37 -4.57
C MET A 16 8.69 7.99 -4.15
N LYS A 17 8.24 8.48 -3.01
CA LYS A 17 6.90 8.17 -2.50
C LYS A 17 5.82 8.68 -3.44
N GLU A 18 5.99 9.90 -3.96
CA GLU A 18 5.04 10.45 -4.92
C GLU A 18 4.99 9.63 -6.21
N LYS A 19 6.15 9.23 -6.70
CA LYS A 19 6.26 8.41 -7.91
C LYS A 19 5.55 7.06 -7.72
N LEU A 20 5.77 6.41 -6.59
CA LEU A 20 5.14 5.13 -6.29
C LEU A 20 3.62 5.27 -6.15
N ALA A 21 3.17 6.30 -5.46
CA ALA A 21 1.74 6.55 -5.30
C ALA A 21 1.05 6.76 -6.63
N LYS A 22 1.67 7.50 -7.54
CA LYS A 22 1.12 7.72 -8.89
C LYS A 22 1.03 6.40 -9.66
N ALA A 23 2.06 5.57 -9.57
CA ALA A 23 2.10 4.30 -10.30
C ALA A 23 1.01 3.33 -9.80
N VAL A 24 0.82 3.23 -8.49
CA VAL A 24 -0.19 2.35 -7.91
C VAL A 24 -1.59 2.81 -8.31
N ARG A 25 -1.82 4.11 -8.21
CA ARG A 25 -3.12 4.70 -8.55
C ARG A 25 -3.46 4.47 -10.02
N LYS A 26 -2.48 4.72 -10.89
CA LYS A 26 -2.65 4.53 -12.34
C LYS A 26 -2.96 3.06 -12.66
N ALA A 27 -2.22 2.14 -12.07
CA ALA A 27 -2.41 0.71 -12.31
C ALA A 27 -3.82 0.27 -11.91
N LEU A 28 -4.29 0.71 -10.75
CA LEU A 28 -5.61 0.34 -10.27
C LEU A 28 -6.71 0.90 -11.18
N ALA A 29 -6.55 2.15 -11.61
CA ALA A 29 -7.51 2.77 -12.51
C ALA A 29 -7.59 2.03 -13.84
N GLU A 30 -6.44 1.73 -14.44
CA GLU A 30 -6.37 1.04 -15.73
C GLU A 30 -6.93 -0.38 -15.65
N GLU A 31 -6.52 -1.16 -14.66
CA GLU A 31 -6.95 -2.55 -14.53
C GLU A 31 -8.43 -2.68 -14.18
N SER A 32 -8.96 -1.74 -13.39
CA SER A 32 -10.37 -1.80 -13.03
C SER A 32 -11.30 -1.50 -14.20
N GLY A 33 -10.87 -0.59 -15.07
CA GLY A 33 -11.70 -0.16 -16.22
C GLY A 33 -12.88 0.70 -15.83
N VAL A 34 -13.09 1.00 -14.55
CA VAL A 34 -14.26 1.76 -14.07
C VAL A 34 -13.89 2.97 -13.21
N TRP A 35 -12.74 2.96 -12.56
CA TRP A 35 -12.33 4.08 -11.70
C TRP A 35 -11.37 5.02 -12.43
N LYS A 36 -11.51 6.31 -12.16
CA LYS A 36 -10.56 7.31 -12.60
C LYS A 36 -9.48 7.44 -11.55
N GLU A 37 -8.29 7.90 -11.93
CA GLU A 37 -7.21 8.11 -10.95
C GLU A 37 -7.66 9.05 -9.83
N SER A 38 -8.47 10.06 -10.13
CA SER A 38 -8.98 11.01 -9.14
C SER A 38 -9.92 10.38 -8.11
N ASP A 39 -10.43 9.18 -8.36
CA ASP A 39 -11.30 8.47 -7.42
C ASP A 39 -10.49 7.73 -6.34
N ILE A 40 -9.18 7.58 -6.55
CA ILE A 40 -8.34 6.67 -5.76
C ILE A 40 -7.44 7.46 -4.82
N SER A 41 -7.54 7.18 -3.53
CA SER A 41 -6.67 7.78 -2.52
C SER A 41 -5.54 6.82 -2.16
N VAL A 42 -4.32 7.35 -1.97
CA VAL A 42 -3.13 6.53 -1.70
C VAL A 42 -2.24 7.20 -0.66
N PRO A 43 -2.44 6.93 0.63
CA PRO A 43 -1.47 7.36 1.63
C PRO A 43 -0.24 6.48 1.62
N MET A 44 0.89 7.06 1.99
CA MET A 44 2.16 6.35 2.18
C MET A 44 2.53 6.45 3.65
N GLU A 45 2.53 5.33 4.35
CA GLU A 45 2.87 5.28 5.77
C GLU A 45 4.24 4.64 5.95
N GLU A 46 5.14 5.34 6.63
CA GLU A 46 6.49 4.83 6.88
C GLU A 46 6.62 4.33 8.30
N TYR A 47 7.32 3.22 8.46
CA TYR A 47 7.54 2.57 9.76
C TYR A 47 8.99 2.12 9.88
N SER A 48 9.46 2.01 11.11
CA SER A 48 10.73 1.33 11.36
C SER A 48 10.54 -0.16 11.10
N PRO A 49 11.62 -0.91 10.82
CA PRO A 49 11.49 -2.36 10.63
C PRO A 49 10.82 -3.07 11.81
N GLU A 50 11.07 -2.60 13.03
CA GLU A 50 10.50 -3.19 14.25
C GLU A 50 8.98 -2.99 14.34
N GLU A 51 8.47 -1.90 13.79
CA GLU A 51 7.05 -1.57 13.86
C GLU A 51 6.25 -2.04 12.64
N PHE A 52 6.94 -2.29 11.55
CA PHE A 52 6.30 -2.57 10.25
C PHE A 52 5.37 -3.78 10.29
N GLU A 53 5.83 -4.89 10.86
CA GLU A 53 5.04 -6.11 10.89
C GLU A 53 3.75 -5.95 11.68
N ALA A 54 3.84 -5.37 12.87
CA ALA A 54 2.65 -5.16 13.71
C ALA A 54 1.67 -4.20 13.06
N ALA A 55 2.16 -3.10 12.48
CA ALA A 55 1.32 -2.12 11.81
C ALA A 55 0.60 -2.74 10.60
N THR A 56 1.31 -3.56 9.84
CA THR A 56 0.76 -4.23 8.67
C THR A 56 -0.34 -5.22 9.08
N LYS A 57 -0.07 -6.07 10.06
CA LYS A 57 -1.04 -7.08 10.51
C LYS A 57 -2.30 -6.47 11.12
N ALA A 58 -2.17 -5.30 11.74
CA ALA A 58 -3.31 -4.62 12.35
C ALA A 58 -4.22 -3.92 11.35
N SER A 59 -3.80 -3.79 10.09
CA SER A 59 -4.51 -2.97 9.11
C SER A 59 -5.54 -3.74 8.28
N PHE A 60 -5.59 -5.05 8.37
CA PHE A 60 -6.54 -5.84 7.59
C PHE A 60 -6.83 -7.19 8.29
N GLN A 61 -7.87 -7.86 7.82
CA GLN A 61 -8.20 -9.21 8.28
C GLN A 61 -7.42 -10.22 7.45
N LYS A 62 -6.94 -11.27 8.08
CA LYS A 62 -6.13 -12.30 7.42
C LYS A 62 -6.81 -12.86 6.17
N GLU A 63 -8.11 -13.02 6.20
CA GLU A 63 -8.91 -13.55 5.10
C GLU A 63 -8.95 -12.64 3.89
N GLN A 64 -8.59 -11.38 4.06
CA GLN A 64 -8.58 -10.37 2.99
C GLN A 64 -7.28 -10.38 2.20
N LEU A 65 -6.26 -11.08 2.69
CA LEU A 65 -4.94 -11.10 2.07
C LEU A 65 -4.97 -11.88 0.75
N VAL A 66 -4.69 -11.20 -0.35
CA VAL A 66 -4.62 -11.83 -1.67
C VAL A 66 -3.22 -12.34 -1.97
N PHE A 67 -2.21 -11.52 -1.68
CA PHE A 67 -0.81 -11.90 -1.82
C PHE A 67 -0.07 -11.60 -0.53
N ASP A 68 0.75 -12.52 -0.07
CA ASP A 68 1.63 -12.28 1.08
C ASP A 68 3.04 -11.95 0.59
N SER A 69 3.96 -11.79 1.52
CA SER A 69 5.36 -11.50 1.19
C SER A 69 6.26 -12.38 2.05
N ASP A 70 7.52 -12.45 1.65
CA ASP A 70 8.52 -13.24 2.38
C ASP A 70 8.97 -12.57 3.68
N TYR A 71 8.60 -11.30 3.88
CA TYR A 71 9.10 -10.50 5.01
C TYR A 71 8.22 -10.56 6.25
N ILE A 72 6.99 -11.00 6.13
CA ILE A 72 6.03 -11.02 7.23
C ILE A 72 5.40 -12.41 7.33
N ASN A 73 5.34 -12.93 8.55
CA ASN A 73 4.65 -14.19 8.80
C ASN A 73 3.18 -13.91 9.12
N PHE A 74 2.32 -14.20 8.16
CA PHE A 74 0.86 -14.00 8.30
C PHE A 74 0.14 -15.25 8.83
N LYS A 75 0.86 -16.29 9.14
CA LYS A 75 0.27 -17.56 9.59
C LYS A 75 -0.09 -17.56 11.07
#